data_e4ff7bb3cae9f4506dfb943132a80788
#
_entry.id   e4ff7bb3cae9f4506dfb943132a80788
#
_cell.length_a   1.000
_cell.length_b   1.000
_cell.length_c   1.000
_cell.angle_alpha   90.00
_cell.angle_beta   90.00
_cell.angle_gamma   90.00
#
_symmetry.space_group_name_H-M   'P 1'
#
loop_
_entity.id
_entity.type
_entity.pdbx_description
1 polymer ?
#
loop_
_entity_poly.entity_id
_entity_poly.type
_entity_poly.pdbx_seq_one_letter_code
_entity_poly.pdbx_strand_id
1 'polypeptide(L)'
;MNNTPPKMEFEFDRKELAEKILCLDGKNFSLTDYPMYSAVYRGTWKYTMLKCGRQVGKSVSAANFEIIDSIAIPYFKTLYVSPSLKQTSAFSNTRVAKIMRHSPMVRDNFLGASLTDNVFLKILSNGSELIFTYAFDNPDRARGYTADRVHYDEVQDILYDEVVPVINECMANSPYGFIGYSGTPKTMENTIEYLWSQSTQTEWCIKCSACGTHSYYTSYEGIGKHGIECLKCAKTLNPREGQWVDMNPVPKGVEKDDPAYYRIKGFHIPQVILPANSEEPFRWARILDKMENYPESRFKNEVMGVSDAIGARLISLDELNGFCGDYDFEWSAANVPANNYAVAGIDWSGGGSKGKSRTVAWVYEVSGRNLKTVWYRIFDIQNPVDTVSEIARVLNKIGVKIVFGDSGIWENPRIQWIRGFGDSAGELGKIPESRSSRVHEGGWFFLGGRKGY
;
A
#
# COMPACT_ATOMS: atom_id res chain seq x y z
N MET A 1 -20.29 -26.57 5.19
CA MET A 1 -19.60 -25.97 6.36
C MET A 1 -18.59 -24.99 5.77
N ASN A 2 -18.73 -23.71 6.07
CA ASN A 2 -17.79 -22.70 5.59
C ASN A 2 -16.45 -22.89 6.35
N ASN A 3 -15.40 -23.23 5.63
CA ASN A 3 -14.04 -23.23 6.18
C ASN A 3 -13.60 -21.76 6.37
N THR A 4 -14.00 -21.19 7.50
CA THR A 4 -13.60 -19.86 7.93
C THR A 4 -12.27 -19.99 8.70
N PRO A 5 -11.34 -19.03 8.58
CA PRO A 5 -10.14 -19.03 9.40
C PRO A 5 -10.45 -19.22 10.89
N PRO A 6 -9.53 -19.80 11.67
CA PRO A 6 -9.79 -20.09 13.08
C PRO A 6 -10.11 -18.81 13.85
N LYS A 7 -11.11 -18.90 14.70
CA LYS A 7 -11.50 -17.83 15.62
C LYS A 7 -10.97 -18.15 17.00
N MET A 8 -10.49 -17.14 17.71
CA MET A 8 -10.29 -17.25 19.15
C MET A 8 -11.63 -17.06 19.86
N GLU A 9 -11.85 -17.85 20.90
CA GLU A 9 -13.01 -17.65 21.76
C GLU A 9 -12.66 -16.59 22.81
N PHE A 10 -13.49 -15.53 22.85
CA PHE A 10 -13.47 -14.52 23.91
C PHE A 10 -14.71 -14.68 24.75
N GLU A 11 -14.58 -14.35 26.02
CA GLU A 11 -15.72 -14.30 26.96
C GLU A 11 -16.65 -13.09 26.71
N PHE A 12 -16.35 -12.26 25.69
CA PHE A 12 -17.12 -11.04 25.39
C PHE A 12 -17.36 -10.86 23.86
N ASP A 13 -18.52 -10.27 23.53
CA ASP A 13 -18.85 -9.83 22.16
C ASP A 13 -18.37 -8.38 21.99
N ARG A 14 -17.35 -8.16 21.13
CA ARG A 14 -16.80 -6.82 20.85
C ARG A 14 -17.86 -5.84 20.34
N LYS A 15 -18.82 -6.30 19.51
CA LYS A 15 -19.88 -5.45 19.01
C LYS A 15 -20.76 -4.96 20.14
N GLU A 16 -21.23 -5.89 20.97
CA GLU A 16 -22.08 -5.57 22.09
C GLU A 16 -21.39 -4.61 23.06
N LEU A 17 -20.12 -4.89 23.37
CA LEU A 17 -19.34 -4.06 24.28
C LEU A 17 -19.12 -2.65 23.69
N ALA A 18 -18.77 -2.55 22.39
CA ALA A 18 -18.60 -1.26 21.72
C ALA A 18 -19.88 -0.41 21.75
N GLU A 19 -21.03 -1.00 21.41
CA GLU A 19 -22.31 -0.29 21.38
C GLU A 19 -22.81 0.12 22.78
N LYS A 20 -22.43 -0.64 23.84
CA LYS A 20 -22.80 -0.31 25.22
C LYS A 20 -21.95 0.78 25.85
N ILE A 21 -20.65 0.82 25.55
CA ILE A 21 -19.72 1.64 26.34
C ILE A 21 -19.03 2.75 25.57
N LEU A 22 -18.93 2.67 24.25
CA LEU A 22 -18.23 3.68 23.47
C LEU A 22 -19.17 4.79 23.00
N CYS A 23 -18.63 6.01 22.94
CA CYS A 23 -19.29 7.19 22.39
C CYS A 23 -18.46 7.76 21.24
N LEU A 24 -19.13 8.07 20.14
CA LEU A 24 -18.55 8.74 18.98
C LEU A 24 -19.27 10.08 18.77
N ASP A 25 -18.50 11.18 18.77
CA ASP A 25 -19.00 12.54 18.61
C ASP A 25 -20.18 12.89 19.54
N GLY A 26 -20.09 12.45 20.80
CA GLY A 26 -21.08 12.72 21.83
C GLY A 26 -22.35 11.86 21.81
N LYS A 27 -22.40 10.86 20.93
CA LYS A 27 -23.51 9.89 20.84
C LYS A 27 -22.97 8.48 21.12
N ASN A 28 -23.84 7.62 21.65
CA ASN A 28 -23.49 6.21 21.80
C ASN A 28 -23.13 5.63 20.42
N PHE A 29 -22.04 4.88 20.40
CA PHE A 29 -21.62 4.18 19.18
C PHE A 29 -22.68 3.17 18.76
N SER A 30 -22.96 3.09 17.47
CA SER A 30 -23.91 2.12 16.90
C SER A 30 -23.50 1.73 15.49
N LEU A 31 -23.68 0.46 15.15
CA LEU A 31 -23.48 -0.09 13.81
C LEU A 31 -24.77 -0.13 12.98
N THR A 32 -25.85 0.52 13.42
CA THR A 32 -27.13 0.53 12.74
C THR A 32 -27.01 0.98 11.27
N ASP A 33 -26.22 2.03 11.02
CA ASP A 33 -25.99 2.55 9.66
C ASP A 33 -24.80 1.88 8.93
N TYR A 34 -24.14 0.93 9.60
CA TYR A 34 -22.98 0.18 9.12
C TYR A 34 -23.13 -1.33 9.38
N PRO A 35 -24.23 -1.99 8.97
CA PRO A 35 -24.53 -3.37 9.33
C PRO A 35 -23.45 -4.36 8.91
N MET A 36 -22.71 -4.08 7.80
CA MET A 36 -21.60 -4.89 7.34
C MET A 36 -20.46 -5.03 8.36
N TYR A 37 -20.28 -4.04 9.25
CA TYR A 37 -19.29 -4.12 10.31
C TYR A 37 -19.68 -5.07 11.46
N SER A 38 -20.95 -5.47 11.56
CA SER A 38 -21.40 -6.36 12.65
C SER A 38 -20.60 -7.67 12.68
N ALA A 39 -20.35 -8.28 11.52
CA ALA A 39 -19.53 -9.49 11.43
C ALA A 39 -18.05 -9.22 11.73
N VAL A 40 -17.53 -8.06 11.30
CA VAL A 40 -16.14 -7.64 11.57
C VAL A 40 -15.92 -7.49 13.08
N TYR A 41 -16.83 -6.85 13.80
CA TYR A 41 -16.73 -6.69 15.26
C TYR A 41 -16.89 -8.00 16.03
N ARG A 42 -17.82 -8.89 15.62
CA ARG A 42 -18.02 -10.19 16.26
C ARG A 42 -16.95 -11.21 15.89
N GLY A 43 -16.20 -10.94 14.82
CA GLY A 43 -15.15 -11.84 14.36
C GLY A 43 -13.96 -11.84 15.32
N THR A 44 -13.46 -13.05 15.58
CA THR A 44 -12.29 -13.29 16.43
C THR A 44 -11.16 -13.93 15.61
N TRP A 45 -11.08 -13.55 14.33
CA TRP A 45 -10.00 -14.03 13.45
C TRP A 45 -8.65 -13.46 13.88
N LYS A 46 -7.64 -14.30 13.81
CA LYS A 46 -6.27 -13.92 14.16
C LYS A 46 -5.73 -12.84 13.22
N TYR A 47 -6.04 -12.97 11.92
CA TYR A 47 -5.62 -12.01 10.90
C TYR A 47 -6.85 -11.44 10.20
N THR A 48 -6.99 -10.12 10.21
CA THR A 48 -8.13 -9.42 9.61
C THR A 48 -7.65 -8.30 8.71
N MET A 49 -8.33 -8.11 7.59
CA MET A 49 -8.02 -7.05 6.65
C MET A 49 -9.29 -6.31 6.22
N LEU A 50 -9.21 -4.98 6.20
CA LEU A 50 -10.23 -4.08 5.68
C LEU A 50 -9.70 -3.34 4.45
N LYS A 51 -10.09 -3.81 3.26
CA LYS A 51 -9.83 -3.15 1.98
C LYS A 51 -11.01 -2.23 1.67
N CYS A 52 -10.81 -0.93 1.77
CA CYS A 52 -11.92 0.00 1.88
C CYS A 52 -11.84 1.19 0.91
N GLY A 53 -13.00 1.68 0.49
CA GLY A 53 -13.12 3.06 0.05
C GLY A 53 -12.80 4.05 1.17
N ARG A 54 -12.72 5.34 0.85
CA ARG A 54 -12.50 6.38 1.88
C ARG A 54 -13.78 6.64 2.68
N GLN A 55 -13.63 7.04 3.94
CA GLN A 55 -14.74 7.47 4.83
C GLN A 55 -15.82 6.40 5.04
N VAL A 56 -15.44 5.14 5.06
CA VAL A 56 -16.36 4.02 5.33
C VAL A 56 -16.30 3.51 6.79
N GLY A 57 -15.55 4.20 7.68
CA GLY A 57 -15.51 3.85 9.11
C GLY A 57 -14.29 3.01 9.54
N LYS A 58 -13.33 2.69 8.63
CA LYS A 58 -12.17 1.85 8.95
C LYS A 58 -11.38 2.30 10.18
N SER A 59 -11.01 3.58 10.29
CA SER A 59 -10.21 4.10 11.40
C SER A 59 -11.00 4.19 12.72
N VAL A 60 -12.34 4.33 12.66
CA VAL A 60 -13.19 4.22 13.87
C VAL A 60 -13.19 2.79 14.36
N SER A 61 -13.33 1.81 13.46
CA SER A 61 -13.32 0.39 13.83
C SER A 61 -11.97 -0.03 14.40
N ALA A 62 -10.86 0.44 13.81
CA ALA A 62 -9.52 0.21 14.35
C ALA A 62 -9.39 0.74 15.80
N ALA A 63 -9.77 2.01 16.03
CA ALA A 63 -9.74 2.61 17.38
C ALA A 63 -10.62 1.85 18.37
N ASN A 64 -11.81 1.45 17.94
CA ASN A 64 -12.71 0.70 18.81
C ASN A 64 -12.13 -0.67 19.18
N PHE A 65 -11.50 -1.40 18.25
CA PHE A 65 -10.85 -2.68 18.55
C PHE A 65 -9.72 -2.51 19.57
N GLU A 66 -8.87 -1.50 19.39
CA GLU A 66 -7.78 -1.23 20.34
C GLU A 66 -8.32 -0.91 21.74
N ILE A 67 -9.32 -0.03 21.82
CA ILE A 67 -9.92 0.35 23.11
C ILE A 67 -10.62 -0.85 23.74
N ILE A 68 -11.49 -1.56 23.02
CA ILE A 68 -12.29 -2.67 23.55
C ILE A 68 -11.42 -3.79 24.07
N ASP A 69 -10.43 -4.24 23.27
CA ASP A 69 -9.56 -5.34 23.70
C ASP A 69 -8.71 -4.91 24.92
N SER A 70 -8.23 -3.65 24.95
CA SER A 70 -7.44 -3.13 26.06
C SER A 70 -8.24 -2.97 27.37
N ILE A 71 -9.55 -2.67 27.31
CA ILE A 71 -10.36 -2.56 28.52
C ILE A 71 -10.91 -3.91 28.99
N ALA A 72 -11.20 -4.83 28.03
CA ALA A 72 -11.77 -6.13 28.34
C ALA A 72 -10.72 -7.14 28.83
N ILE A 73 -9.47 -6.99 28.41
CA ILE A 73 -8.36 -7.90 28.75
C ILE A 73 -7.30 -7.11 29.54
N PRO A 74 -7.10 -7.40 30.84
CA PRO A 74 -6.05 -6.75 31.62
C PRO A 74 -4.66 -7.00 31.03
N TYR A 75 -3.78 -5.98 31.11
CA TYR A 75 -2.39 -6.00 30.61
C TYR A 75 -2.25 -6.23 29.10
N PHE A 76 -3.34 -6.07 28.33
CA PHE A 76 -3.31 -6.23 26.87
C PHE A 76 -2.56 -5.07 26.22
N LYS A 77 -1.69 -5.39 25.26
CA LYS A 77 -0.86 -4.41 24.56
C LYS A 77 -1.25 -4.32 23.10
N THR A 78 -1.65 -3.13 22.66
CA THR A 78 -1.91 -2.85 21.26
C THR A 78 -0.78 -2.02 20.66
N LEU A 79 -0.40 -2.31 19.44
CA LEU A 79 0.58 -1.55 18.66
C LEU A 79 -0.06 -1.10 17.34
N TYR A 80 -0.35 0.19 17.24
CA TYR A 80 -0.83 0.82 16.00
C TYR A 80 0.35 1.33 15.18
N VAL A 81 0.35 1.01 13.88
CA VAL A 81 1.40 1.38 12.93
C VAL A 81 0.77 2.06 11.73
N SER A 82 1.25 3.25 11.37
CA SER A 82 0.87 3.94 10.14
C SER A 82 2.10 4.41 9.37
N PRO A 83 1.99 4.79 8.08
CA PRO A 83 3.15 5.21 7.28
C PRO A 83 3.86 6.47 7.79
N SER A 84 3.17 7.36 8.52
CA SER A 84 3.73 8.65 8.90
C SER A 84 3.36 9.10 10.31
N LEU A 85 4.25 9.90 10.91
CA LEU A 85 4.01 10.54 12.21
C LEU A 85 2.70 11.36 12.23
N LYS A 86 2.37 12.06 11.15
CA LYS A 86 1.15 12.86 11.06
C LYS A 86 -0.11 12.00 11.19
N GLN A 87 -0.14 10.86 10.51
CA GLN A 87 -1.26 9.92 10.57
C GLN A 87 -1.36 9.28 11.97
N THR A 88 -0.24 8.82 12.53
CA THR A 88 -0.18 8.27 13.90
C THR A 88 -0.68 9.28 14.93
N SER A 89 -0.20 10.52 14.87
CA SER A 89 -0.63 11.58 15.82
C SER A 89 -2.10 11.92 15.68
N ALA A 90 -2.61 11.98 14.45
CA ALA A 90 -4.02 12.21 14.19
C ALA A 90 -4.88 11.07 14.73
N PHE A 91 -4.49 9.81 14.50
CA PHE A 91 -5.22 8.66 15.00
C PHE A 91 -5.23 8.61 16.53
N SER A 92 -4.07 8.72 17.17
CA SER A 92 -3.95 8.70 18.64
C SER A 92 -4.77 9.81 19.30
N ASN A 93 -4.61 11.08 18.86
CA ASN A 93 -5.20 12.24 19.52
C ASN A 93 -6.65 12.51 19.13
N THR A 94 -6.97 12.42 17.81
CA THR A 94 -8.28 12.86 17.32
C THR A 94 -9.26 11.71 17.18
N ARG A 95 -8.79 10.46 17.26
CA ARG A 95 -9.66 9.29 17.20
C ARG A 95 -9.68 8.56 18.55
N VAL A 96 -8.60 7.91 18.94
CA VAL A 96 -8.55 7.08 20.15
C VAL A 96 -8.79 7.92 21.41
N ALA A 97 -8.01 8.97 21.65
CA ALA A 97 -8.17 9.81 22.85
C ALA A 97 -9.56 10.46 22.92
N LYS A 98 -10.13 10.87 21.75
CA LYS A 98 -11.47 11.46 21.73
C LYS A 98 -12.55 10.45 22.10
N ILE A 99 -12.51 9.23 21.54
CA ILE A 99 -13.46 8.15 21.89
C ILE A 99 -13.34 7.82 23.38
N MET A 100 -12.12 7.61 23.89
CA MET A 100 -11.90 7.26 25.29
C MET A 100 -12.43 8.31 26.26
N ARG A 101 -12.14 9.60 26.01
CA ARG A 101 -12.57 10.71 26.87
C ARG A 101 -14.07 10.98 26.82
N HIS A 102 -14.70 10.77 25.67
CA HIS A 102 -16.14 10.99 25.48
C HIS A 102 -16.98 9.77 25.88
N SER A 103 -16.38 8.63 26.15
CA SER A 103 -17.05 7.42 26.63
C SER A 103 -17.01 7.37 28.16
N PRO A 104 -18.11 7.67 28.87
CA PRO A 104 -18.10 7.79 30.35
C PRO A 104 -17.55 6.53 31.04
N MET A 105 -17.97 5.33 30.59
CA MET A 105 -17.48 4.08 31.18
C MET A 105 -15.96 3.93 31.03
N VAL A 106 -15.39 4.31 29.88
CA VAL A 106 -13.93 4.24 29.66
C VAL A 106 -13.21 5.32 30.47
N ARG A 107 -13.71 6.56 30.39
CA ARG A 107 -13.10 7.70 31.06
C ARG A 107 -13.04 7.50 32.59
N ASP A 108 -14.14 7.09 33.18
CA ASP A 108 -14.29 7.08 34.64
C ASP A 108 -13.66 5.84 35.31
N ASN A 109 -13.46 4.74 34.56
CA ASN A 109 -12.92 3.49 35.09
C ASN A 109 -11.50 3.16 34.63
N PHE A 110 -11.07 3.66 33.47
CA PHE A 110 -9.79 3.25 32.83
C PHE A 110 -8.80 4.39 32.64
N LEU A 111 -9.23 5.66 32.69
CA LEU A 111 -8.34 6.81 32.62
C LEU A 111 -8.08 7.40 34.01
N GLY A 112 -6.85 7.83 34.26
CA GLY A 112 -6.45 8.45 35.53
C GLY A 112 -5.42 9.53 35.34
N ALA A 113 -5.44 10.57 36.15
CA ALA A 113 -4.54 11.72 36.04
C ALA A 113 -3.05 11.36 36.22
N SER A 114 -2.75 10.25 36.89
CA SER A 114 -1.40 9.74 37.13
C SER A 114 -0.92 8.76 36.03
N LEU A 115 -1.79 8.39 35.07
CA LEU A 115 -1.48 7.45 34.02
C LEU A 115 -0.91 8.17 32.81
N THR A 116 -0.03 7.48 32.06
CA THR A 116 0.54 8.02 30.83
C THR A 116 -0.54 8.17 29.77
N ASP A 117 -0.73 9.39 29.26
CA ASP A 117 -1.60 9.71 28.12
C ASP A 117 -0.87 10.71 27.22
N ASN A 118 -0.12 10.19 26.28
CA ASN A 118 0.55 11.00 25.25
C ASN A 118 0.28 10.46 23.85
N VAL A 119 0.89 11.07 22.83
CA VAL A 119 0.68 10.69 21.41
C VAL A 119 1.09 9.26 21.12
N PHE A 120 2.17 8.78 21.75
CA PHE A 120 2.78 7.48 21.43
C PHE A 120 2.38 6.35 22.38
N LEU A 121 1.87 6.71 23.58
CA LEU A 121 1.56 5.73 24.60
C LEU A 121 0.38 6.20 25.45
N LYS A 122 -0.59 5.32 25.64
CA LYS A 122 -1.66 5.48 26.62
C LYS A 122 -1.72 4.24 27.51
N ILE A 123 -1.64 4.44 28.82
CA ILE A 123 -1.70 3.36 29.82
C ILE A 123 -3.05 3.43 30.51
N LEU A 124 -3.72 2.29 30.64
CA LEU A 124 -5.00 2.16 31.31
C LEU A 124 -4.81 1.67 32.74
N SER A 125 -5.82 1.93 33.61
CA SER A 125 -5.81 1.53 35.01
C SER A 125 -5.70 0.01 35.24
N ASN A 126 -6.11 -0.80 34.26
CA ASN A 126 -5.99 -2.26 34.30
C ASN A 126 -4.61 -2.77 33.78
N GLY A 127 -3.64 -1.88 33.57
CA GLY A 127 -2.30 -2.19 33.12
C GLY A 127 -2.16 -2.39 31.60
N SER A 128 -3.22 -2.22 30.83
CA SER A 128 -3.16 -2.33 29.37
C SER A 128 -2.49 -1.10 28.75
N GLU A 129 -1.83 -1.31 27.60
CA GLU A 129 -1.05 -0.29 26.91
C GLU A 129 -1.52 -0.14 25.46
N LEU A 130 -1.83 1.10 25.04
CA LEU A 130 -2.07 1.43 23.64
C LEU A 130 -0.85 2.19 23.13
N ILE A 131 -0.08 1.55 22.25
CA ILE A 131 1.18 2.03 21.70
C ILE A 131 0.94 2.47 20.25
N PHE A 132 1.46 3.64 19.88
CA PHE A 132 1.29 4.22 18.55
C PHE A 132 2.66 4.53 17.94
N THR A 133 2.93 4.01 16.74
CA THR A 133 4.19 4.24 16.04
C THR A 133 3.96 4.44 14.54
N TYR A 134 5.01 4.75 13.81
CA TYR A 134 4.96 4.88 12.36
C TYR A 134 6.17 4.23 11.71
N ALA A 135 5.93 3.62 10.56
CA ALA A 135 6.95 3.00 9.74
C ALA A 135 6.50 3.01 8.28
N PHE A 136 7.29 3.64 7.41
CA PHE A 136 7.10 3.59 5.96
C PHE A 136 7.96 2.47 5.36
N ASP A 137 9.27 2.58 5.54
CA ASP A 137 10.31 1.66 5.06
C ASP A 137 11.26 1.18 6.16
N ASN A 138 11.27 1.83 7.33
CA ASN A 138 12.15 1.50 8.45
C ASN A 138 11.35 1.09 9.70
N PRO A 139 11.43 -0.16 10.14
CA PRO A 139 10.73 -0.68 11.31
C PRO A 139 11.44 -0.42 12.65
N ASP A 140 12.63 0.19 12.67
CA ASP A 140 13.48 0.31 13.87
C ASP A 140 12.78 0.96 15.06
N ARG A 141 11.81 1.87 14.79
CA ARG A 141 11.01 2.51 15.85
C ARG A 141 10.08 1.57 16.59
N ALA A 142 9.73 0.44 15.99
CA ALA A 142 8.88 -0.56 16.60
C ALA A 142 9.69 -1.66 17.31
N ARG A 143 10.99 -1.71 17.08
CA ARG A 143 11.87 -2.70 17.76
C ARG A 143 11.88 -2.44 19.26
N GLY A 144 11.74 -3.52 20.04
CA GLY A 144 11.71 -3.47 21.50
C GLY A 144 10.33 -3.33 22.13
N TYR A 145 9.27 -3.10 21.33
CA TYR A 145 7.91 -3.24 21.85
C TYR A 145 7.50 -4.72 21.93
N THR A 146 6.58 -5.00 22.85
CA THR A 146 5.82 -6.25 22.88
C THR A 146 4.35 -5.91 22.65
N ALA A 147 3.63 -6.73 21.91
CA ALA A 147 2.24 -6.48 21.60
C ALA A 147 1.42 -7.78 21.56
N ASP A 148 0.15 -7.68 21.87
CA ASP A 148 -0.86 -8.74 21.72
C ASP A 148 -1.67 -8.56 20.46
N ARG A 149 -1.74 -7.30 20.00
CA ARG A 149 -2.34 -6.90 18.73
C ARG A 149 -1.44 -5.90 18.03
N VAL A 150 -1.24 -6.11 16.72
CA VAL A 150 -0.67 -5.10 15.82
C VAL A 150 -1.74 -4.69 14.80
N HIS A 151 -1.93 -3.39 14.62
CA HIS A 151 -2.81 -2.83 13.60
C HIS A 151 -2.02 -1.95 12.63
N TYR A 152 -1.99 -2.34 11.35
CA TYR A 152 -1.39 -1.56 10.27
C TYR A 152 -2.48 -0.77 9.57
N ASP A 153 -2.47 0.55 9.70
CA ASP A 153 -3.40 1.45 9.00
C ASP A 153 -2.71 2.10 7.80
N GLU A 154 -3.48 2.40 6.76
CA GLU A 154 -2.98 2.86 5.45
C GLU A 154 -1.88 1.94 4.90
N VAL A 155 -2.10 0.62 5.02
CA VAL A 155 -1.11 -0.42 4.72
C VAL A 155 -0.62 -0.41 3.27
N GLN A 156 -1.37 0.18 2.33
CA GLN A 156 -0.94 0.36 0.95
C GLN A 156 0.32 1.23 0.82
N ASP A 157 0.62 2.05 1.83
CA ASP A 157 1.79 2.93 1.86
C ASP A 157 2.92 2.39 2.76
N ILE A 158 2.82 1.15 3.27
CA ILE A 158 3.85 0.48 4.07
C ILE A 158 4.56 -0.57 3.21
N LEU A 159 5.89 -0.59 3.21
CA LEU A 159 6.66 -1.61 2.50
C LEU A 159 6.57 -2.94 3.25
N TYR A 160 5.86 -3.91 2.68
CA TYR A 160 5.58 -5.18 3.33
C TYR A 160 6.83 -5.90 3.79
N ASP A 161 7.73 -6.20 2.86
CA ASP A 161 8.92 -7.03 3.12
C ASP A 161 9.89 -6.44 4.15
N GLU A 162 9.95 -5.10 4.23
CA GLU A 162 10.88 -4.39 5.12
C GLU A 162 10.29 -4.18 6.51
N VAL A 163 8.99 -3.99 6.61
CA VAL A 163 8.35 -3.49 7.84
C VAL A 163 7.52 -4.57 8.54
N VAL A 164 6.63 -5.24 7.82
CA VAL A 164 5.63 -6.12 8.44
C VAL A 164 6.24 -7.32 9.16
N PRO A 165 7.20 -8.08 8.58
CA PRO A 165 7.80 -9.22 9.28
C PRO A 165 8.54 -8.80 10.55
N VAL A 166 9.24 -7.66 10.52
CA VAL A 166 10.02 -7.17 11.67
C VAL A 166 9.12 -6.73 12.82
N ILE A 167 8.02 -6.02 12.51
CA ILE A 167 7.08 -5.58 13.54
C ILE A 167 6.28 -6.76 14.11
N ASN A 168 5.95 -7.76 13.30
CA ASN A 168 5.24 -8.94 13.78
C ASN A 168 6.01 -9.72 14.87
N GLU A 169 7.35 -9.63 14.90
CA GLU A 169 8.15 -10.20 15.99
C GLU A 169 7.81 -9.62 17.36
N CYS A 170 7.19 -8.43 17.43
CA CYS A 170 6.69 -7.85 18.68
C CYS A 170 5.64 -8.75 19.38
N MET A 171 5.03 -9.67 18.62
CA MET A 171 4.00 -10.60 19.13
C MET A 171 4.51 -12.02 19.35
N ALA A 172 5.80 -12.31 19.18
CA ALA A 172 6.35 -13.67 19.24
C ALA A 172 5.99 -14.42 20.52
N ASN A 173 5.87 -13.73 21.65
CA ASN A 173 5.52 -14.30 22.94
C ASN A 173 4.06 -14.06 23.35
N SER A 174 3.25 -13.46 22.49
CA SER A 174 1.85 -13.17 22.80
C SER A 174 0.98 -14.42 22.68
N PRO A 175 0.12 -14.72 23.66
CA PRO A 175 -0.87 -15.78 23.51
C PRO A 175 -1.97 -15.44 22.49
N TYR A 176 -2.11 -14.16 22.14
CA TYR A 176 -3.15 -13.65 21.22
C TYR A 176 -2.63 -13.55 19.79
N GLY A 177 -1.63 -12.71 19.51
CA GLY A 177 -1.02 -12.52 18.21
C GLY A 177 -1.99 -12.03 17.14
N PHE A 178 -2.84 -11.03 17.44
CA PHE A 178 -3.78 -10.48 16.48
C PHE A 178 -3.12 -9.51 15.52
N ILE A 179 -3.43 -9.63 14.23
CA ILE A 179 -3.00 -8.67 13.21
C ILE A 179 -4.21 -8.12 12.48
N GLY A 180 -4.31 -6.79 12.46
CA GLY A 180 -5.28 -6.04 11.67
C GLY A 180 -4.58 -5.25 10.57
N TYR A 181 -5.10 -5.32 9.36
CA TYR A 181 -4.67 -4.48 8.24
C TYR A 181 -5.84 -3.62 7.79
N SER A 182 -5.60 -2.34 7.55
CA SER A 182 -6.61 -1.47 6.95
C SER A 182 -5.98 -0.51 5.95
N GLY A 183 -6.74 -0.17 4.90
CA GLY A 183 -6.26 0.78 3.91
C GLY A 183 -7.26 1.04 2.80
N THR A 184 -6.90 2.04 1.98
CA THR A 184 -7.59 2.38 0.73
C THR A 184 -6.63 2.05 -0.41
N PRO A 185 -6.96 1.12 -1.31
CA PRO A 185 -6.07 0.69 -2.37
C PRO A 185 -5.73 1.85 -3.32
N LYS A 186 -4.57 1.74 -3.98
CA LYS A 186 -4.10 2.71 -4.97
C LYS A 186 -3.81 2.01 -6.29
N THR A 187 -2.68 1.29 -6.35
CA THR A 187 -2.23 0.54 -7.53
C THR A 187 -2.24 -0.96 -7.24
N MET A 188 -2.17 -1.78 -8.28
CA MET A 188 -2.12 -3.25 -8.14
C MET A 188 -0.83 -3.76 -7.49
N GLU A 189 0.22 -2.94 -7.42
CA GLU A 189 1.56 -3.34 -6.95
C GLU A 189 1.79 -3.02 -5.46
N ASN A 190 0.81 -2.46 -4.77
CA ASN A 190 0.99 -2.07 -3.37
C ASN A 190 0.68 -3.21 -2.38
N THR A 191 1.14 -3.03 -1.16
CA THR A 191 1.02 -4.00 -0.07
C THR A 191 -0.41 -4.47 0.18
N ILE A 192 -1.42 -3.60 -0.01
CA ILE A 192 -2.82 -3.98 0.24
C ILE A 192 -3.31 -5.03 -0.76
N GLU A 193 -2.87 -4.98 -2.03
CA GLU A 193 -3.24 -5.99 -3.03
C GLU A 193 -2.52 -7.32 -2.78
N TYR A 194 -1.26 -7.26 -2.38
CA TYR A 194 -0.54 -8.47 -1.96
C TYR A 194 -1.27 -9.17 -0.81
N LEU A 195 -1.64 -8.45 0.24
CA LEU A 195 -2.40 -8.99 1.37
C LEU A 195 -3.79 -9.47 0.96
N TRP A 196 -4.47 -8.73 0.06
CA TRP A 196 -5.79 -9.11 -0.45
C TRP A 196 -5.74 -10.45 -1.19
N SER A 197 -4.71 -10.68 -2.01
CA SER A 197 -4.52 -11.96 -2.69
C SER A 197 -4.35 -13.14 -1.74
N GLN A 198 -3.81 -12.89 -0.53
CA GLN A 198 -3.63 -13.89 0.54
C GLN A 198 -4.89 -14.08 1.41
N SER A 199 -5.92 -13.26 1.21
CA SER A 199 -7.11 -13.23 2.06
C SER A 199 -8.26 -14.06 1.51
N THR A 200 -9.34 -14.15 2.30
CA THR A 200 -10.62 -14.76 1.89
C THR A 200 -11.37 -13.95 0.84
N GLN A 201 -10.94 -12.72 0.55
CA GLN A 201 -11.56 -11.81 -0.43
C GLN A 201 -13.08 -11.72 -0.26
N THR A 202 -13.51 -11.41 0.96
CA THR A 202 -14.94 -11.48 1.33
C THR A 202 -15.68 -10.25 0.82
N GLU A 203 -16.76 -10.47 0.06
CA GLU A 203 -17.60 -9.45 -0.54
C GLU A 203 -18.98 -9.37 0.12
N TRP A 204 -19.54 -8.15 0.17
CA TRP A 204 -20.90 -7.92 0.66
C TRP A 204 -21.90 -8.21 -0.47
N CYS A 205 -22.49 -9.40 -0.44
CA CYS A 205 -23.40 -9.88 -1.47
C CYS A 205 -24.86 -9.65 -1.07
N ILE A 206 -25.63 -9.01 -1.96
CA ILE A 206 -27.05 -8.72 -1.77
C ILE A 206 -27.87 -9.54 -2.74
N LYS A 207 -28.83 -10.32 -2.23
CA LYS A 207 -29.74 -11.13 -3.04
C LYS A 207 -30.88 -10.27 -3.58
N CYS A 208 -31.04 -10.24 -4.89
CA CYS A 208 -32.17 -9.56 -5.51
C CYS A 208 -33.48 -10.29 -5.28
N SER A 209 -34.46 -9.61 -4.67
CA SER A 209 -35.79 -10.19 -4.42
C SER A 209 -36.63 -10.39 -5.70
N ALA A 210 -36.28 -9.76 -6.82
CA ALA A 210 -37.00 -9.91 -8.10
C ALA A 210 -36.49 -11.09 -8.93
N CYS A 211 -35.17 -11.27 -9.05
CA CYS A 211 -34.60 -12.29 -9.95
C CYS A 211 -33.71 -13.33 -9.26
N GLY A 212 -33.52 -13.22 -7.93
CA GLY A 212 -32.73 -14.16 -7.15
C GLY A 212 -31.20 -14.04 -7.31
N THR A 213 -30.72 -13.16 -8.19
CA THR A 213 -29.28 -12.97 -8.43
C THR A 213 -28.62 -12.31 -7.22
N HIS A 214 -27.43 -12.77 -6.86
CA HIS A 214 -26.57 -12.13 -5.86
C HIS A 214 -25.66 -11.11 -6.56
N SER A 215 -25.65 -9.89 -6.06
CA SER A 215 -24.85 -8.78 -6.58
C SER A 215 -23.84 -8.33 -5.53
N TYR A 216 -22.61 -7.99 -5.95
CA TYR A 216 -21.56 -7.33 -5.17
C TYR A 216 -20.86 -6.32 -6.07
N TYR A 217 -20.19 -5.31 -5.49
CA TYR A 217 -19.82 -4.11 -6.23
C TYR A 217 -18.31 -3.85 -6.18
N THR A 218 -17.64 -4.16 -7.28
CA THR A 218 -16.19 -3.92 -7.50
C THR A 218 -15.92 -3.02 -8.72
N SER A 219 -16.99 -2.59 -9.42
CA SER A 219 -16.92 -1.74 -10.62
C SER A 219 -18.03 -0.68 -10.60
N TYR A 220 -18.11 0.11 -11.66
CA TYR A 220 -19.20 1.08 -11.87
C TYR A 220 -20.57 0.45 -12.10
N GLU A 221 -20.60 -0.82 -12.51
CA GLU A 221 -21.83 -1.53 -12.79
C GLU A 221 -22.71 -1.60 -11.54
N GLY A 222 -24.02 -1.39 -11.73
CA GLY A 222 -25.00 -1.44 -10.66
C GLY A 222 -25.00 -0.21 -9.76
N ILE A 223 -24.36 0.91 -10.13
CA ILE A 223 -24.53 2.21 -9.46
C ILE A 223 -25.64 2.97 -10.16
N GLY A 224 -26.85 2.88 -9.62
CA GLY A 224 -28.04 3.53 -10.18
C GLY A 224 -28.28 4.92 -9.63
N LYS A 225 -29.32 5.58 -10.19
CA LYS A 225 -29.68 6.96 -9.81
C LYS A 225 -30.08 7.09 -8.33
N HIS A 226 -30.67 6.07 -7.74
CA HIS A 226 -31.27 6.12 -6.40
C HIS A 226 -30.65 5.10 -5.41
N GLY A 227 -29.51 4.53 -5.72
CA GLY A 227 -28.85 3.51 -4.92
C GLY A 227 -28.19 2.45 -5.80
N ILE A 228 -27.73 1.39 -5.17
CA ILE A 228 -27.18 0.21 -5.88
C ILE A 228 -28.30 -0.58 -6.52
N GLU A 229 -28.01 -1.15 -7.68
CA GLU A 229 -28.94 -1.91 -8.51
C GLU A 229 -28.44 -3.35 -8.73
N CYS A 230 -29.39 -4.25 -8.93
CA CYS A 230 -29.09 -5.64 -9.29
C CYS A 230 -28.33 -5.69 -10.62
N LEU A 231 -27.19 -6.36 -10.63
CA LEU A 231 -26.34 -6.49 -11.84
C LEU A 231 -27.02 -7.24 -12.99
N LYS A 232 -28.18 -7.91 -12.75
CA LYS A 232 -28.92 -8.64 -13.78
C LYS A 232 -30.18 -7.93 -14.26
N CYS A 233 -30.99 -7.38 -13.36
CA CYS A 233 -32.32 -6.85 -13.70
C CYS A 233 -32.50 -5.37 -13.34
N ALA A 234 -31.44 -4.68 -12.91
CA ALA A 234 -31.41 -3.28 -12.55
C ALA A 234 -32.43 -2.85 -11.47
N LYS A 235 -33.01 -3.80 -10.70
CA LYS A 235 -33.85 -3.45 -9.55
C LYS A 235 -32.97 -2.86 -8.46
N THR A 236 -33.36 -1.72 -7.89
CA THR A 236 -32.70 -1.13 -6.72
C THR A 236 -32.66 -2.12 -5.56
N LEU A 237 -31.47 -2.29 -4.94
CA LEU A 237 -31.24 -3.20 -3.84
C LEU A 237 -31.08 -2.44 -2.52
N ASN A 238 -31.44 -3.12 -1.42
CA ASN A 238 -31.24 -2.59 -0.08
C ASN A 238 -29.88 -3.05 0.47
N PRO A 239 -28.92 -2.14 0.72
CA PRO A 239 -27.61 -2.51 1.26
C PRO A 239 -27.65 -3.21 2.63
N ARG A 240 -28.75 -3.03 3.40
CA ARG A 240 -28.91 -3.68 4.72
C ARG A 240 -29.14 -5.18 4.63
N GLU A 241 -29.59 -5.68 3.48
CA GLU A 241 -29.95 -7.09 3.26
C GLU A 241 -28.80 -7.96 2.75
N GLY A 242 -27.59 -7.41 2.74
CA GLY A 242 -26.41 -8.13 2.31
C GLY A 242 -25.91 -9.14 3.33
N GLN A 243 -25.08 -10.03 2.84
CA GLN A 243 -24.32 -10.99 3.66
C GLN A 243 -22.90 -11.11 3.13
N TRP A 244 -21.97 -11.40 4.02
CA TRP A 244 -20.59 -11.63 3.66
C TRP A 244 -20.38 -13.00 3.02
N VAL A 245 -19.76 -13.03 1.85
CA VAL A 245 -19.43 -14.24 1.10
C VAL A 245 -17.94 -14.26 0.78
N ASP A 246 -17.26 -15.34 1.16
CA ASP A 246 -15.86 -15.56 0.86
C ASP A 246 -15.69 -15.95 -0.61
N MET A 247 -15.06 -15.08 -1.43
CA MET A 247 -14.79 -15.36 -2.84
C MET A 247 -13.58 -16.28 -3.01
N ASN A 248 -12.70 -16.29 -2.02
CA ASN A 248 -11.52 -17.13 -1.96
C ASN A 248 -11.45 -17.85 -0.59
N PRO A 249 -12.35 -18.81 -0.34
CA PRO A 249 -12.44 -19.48 0.95
C PRO A 249 -11.22 -20.36 1.23
N VAL A 250 -10.97 -20.64 2.52
CA VAL A 250 -9.96 -21.63 2.92
C VAL A 250 -10.35 -22.99 2.32
N PRO A 251 -9.44 -23.73 1.67
CA PRO A 251 -9.73 -25.03 1.10
C PRO A 251 -10.27 -26.01 2.14
N LYS A 252 -11.14 -26.92 1.71
CA LYS A 252 -11.65 -27.99 2.58
C LYS A 252 -10.53 -28.96 2.95
N GLY A 253 -10.50 -29.39 4.20
CA GLY A 253 -9.51 -30.38 4.68
C GLY A 253 -8.16 -29.81 5.08
N VAL A 254 -8.02 -28.48 5.12
CA VAL A 254 -6.82 -27.82 5.66
C VAL A 254 -6.74 -28.06 7.17
N GLU A 255 -5.65 -28.63 7.63
CA GLU A 255 -5.36 -28.92 9.06
C GLU A 255 -4.86 -27.65 9.76
N LYS A 256 -4.89 -27.65 11.12
CA LYS A 256 -4.47 -26.49 11.93
C LYS A 256 -2.97 -26.14 11.82
N ASP A 257 -2.16 -27.09 11.41
CA ASP A 257 -0.72 -26.94 11.18
C ASP A 257 -0.37 -26.42 9.79
N ASP A 258 -1.34 -26.39 8.87
CA ASP A 258 -1.16 -25.81 7.54
C ASP A 258 -1.22 -24.27 7.61
N PRO A 259 -0.24 -23.54 7.07
CA PRO A 259 -0.27 -22.07 6.99
C PRO A 259 -1.54 -21.50 6.36
N ALA A 260 -2.16 -22.20 5.40
CA ALA A 260 -3.42 -21.79 4.78
C ALA A 260 -4.60 -21.75 5.77
N TYR A 261 -4.50 -22.46 6.91
CA TYR A 261 -5.50 -22.40 7.98
C TYR A 261 -5.61 -21.01 8.62
N TYR A 262 -4.48 -20.28 8.71
CA TYR A 262 -4.40 -18.94 9.28
C TYR A 262 -4.57 -17.83 8.23
N ARG A 263 -5.30 -18.11 7.17
CA ARG A 263 -5.56 -17.15 6.11
C ARG A 263 -6.18 -15.86 6.64
N ILE A 264 -5.80 -14.74 6.05
CA ILE A 264 -6.34 -13.42 6.40
C ILE A 264 -7.85 -13.38 6.08
N LYS A 265 -8.67 -13.01 7.05
CA LYS A 265 -10.08 -12.69 6.80
C LYS A 265 -10.17 -11.28 6.22
N GLY A 266 -10.30 -11.19 4.89
CA GLY A 266 -10.34 -9.91 4.17
C GLY A 266 -11.77 -9.49 3.88
N PHE A 267 -12.12 -8.23 4.18
CA PHE A 267 -13.41 -7.61 3.88
C PHE A 267 -13.23 -6.45 2.93
N HIS A 268 -14.01 -6.43 1.85
CA HIS A 268 -14.06 -5.31 0.92
C HIS A 268 -15.27 -4.42 1.24
N ILE A 269 -15.01 -3.12 1.49
CA ILE A 269 -16.05 -2.17 1.91
C ILE A 269 -16.01 -0.92 1.04
N PRO A 270 -16.70 -0.90 -0.12
CA PRO A 270 -16.88 0.30 -0.93
C PRO A 270 -17.89 1.28 -0.31
N GLN A 271 -17.83 2.55 -0.69
CA GLN A 271 -18.80 3.56 -0.21
C GLN A 271 -20.24 3.25 -0.62
N VAL A 272 -20.42 2.58 -1.76
CA VAL A 272 -21.75 2.33 -2.36
C VAL A 272 -22.60 1.35 -1.57
N ILE A 273 -22.00 0.45 -0.79
CA ILE A 273 -22.75 -0.50 0.03
C ILE A 273 -23.17 0.05 1.40
N LEU A 274 -22.80 1.28 1.75
CA LEU A 274 -23.16 1.86 3.03
C LEU A 274 -24.61 2.34 3.00
N PRO A 275 -25.53 1.84 3.87
CA PRO A 275 -26.88 2.36 4.01
C PRO A 275 -26.89 3.88 4.25
N ALA A 276 -25.97 4.35 5.09
CA ALA A 276 -25.78 5.77 5.36
C ALA A 276 -25.59 6.66 4.10
N ASN A 277 -25.13 6.08 2.99
CA ASN A 277 -24.96 6.80 1.73
C ASN A 277 -26.19 6.68 0.82
N SER A 278 -26.78 5.48 0.71
CA SER A 278 -27.91 5.23 -0.20
C SER A 278 -29.26 5.72 0.34
N GLU A 279 -29.43 5.78 1.65
CA GLU A 279 -30.65 6.24 2.31
C GLU A 279 -30.75 7.77 2.42
N GLU A 280 -29.62 8.48 2.27
CA GLU A 280 -29.54 9.92 2.29
C GLU A 280 -29.34 10.48 0.87
N PRO A 281 -30.37 11.07 0.23
CA PRO A 281 -30.26 11.53 -1.15
C PRO A 281 -29.09 12.45 -1.44
N PHE A 282 -28.74 13.33 -0.50
CA PHE A 282 -27.61 14.23 -0.63
C PHE A 282 -26.26 13.48 -0.64
N ARG A 283 -26.11 12.41 0.16
CA ARG A 283 -24.89 11.61 0.20
C ARG A 283 -24.77 10.76 -1.05
N TRP A 284 -25.88 10.21 -1.53
CA TRP A 284 -25.89 9.46 -2.78
C TRP A 284 -25.55 10.33 -3.98
N ALA A 285 -26.13 11.53 -4.05
CA ALA A 285 -25.80 12.52 -5.09
C ALA A 285 -24.29 12.84 -5.14
N ARG A 286 -23.61 12.87 -3.99
CA ARG A 286 -22.15 13.03 -3.93
C ARG A 286 -21.38 11.84 -4.52
N ILE A 287 -21.91 10.63 -4.41
CA ILE A 287 -21.30 9.44 -5.05
C ILE A 287 -21.45 9.55 -6.56
N LEU A 288 -22.62 9.95 -7.05
CA LEU A 288 -22.86 10.16 -8.48
C LEU A 288 -22.00 11.29 -9.04
N ASP A 289 -21.89 12.43 -8.32
CA ASP A 289 -20.98 13.51 -8.68
C ASP A 289 -19.53 13.05 -8.80
N LYS A 290 -19.05 12.23 -7.85
CA LYS A 290 -17.71 11.65 -7.94
C LYS A 290 -17.57 10.69 -9.13
N MET A 291 -18.61 9.92 -9.43
CA MET A 291 -18.61 9.00 -10.57
C MET A 291 -18.49 9.74 -11.90
N GLU A 292 -19.11 10.91 -12.01
CA GLU A 292 -19.07 11.75 -13.20
C GLU A 292 -17.76 12.57 -13.31
N ASN A 293 -17.27 13.12 -12.20
CA ASN A 293 -16.23 14.15 -12.20
C ASN A 293 -14.84 13.66 -11.77
N TYR A 294 -14.72 12.49 -11.14
CA TYR A 294 -13.41 11.97 -10.78
C TYR A 294 -12.75 11.22 -11.97
N PRO A 295 -11.42 11.27 -12.08
CA PRO A 295 -10.71 10.31 -12.90
C PRO A 295 -11.09 8.88 -12.49
N GLU A 296 -11.18 7.97 -13.44
CA GLU A 296 -11.60 6.59 -13.22
C GLU A 296 -10.80 5.90 -12.09
N SER A 297 -9.47 6.03 -12.13
CA SER A 297 -8.57 5.50 -11.10
C SER A 297 -8.92 6.01 -9.71
N ARG A 298 -9.23 7.30 -9.59
CA ARG A 298 -9.57 7.89 -8.31
C ARG A 298 -10.93 7.41 -7.79
N PHE A 299 -11.93 7.28 -8.66
CA PHE A 299 -13.22 6.74 -8.27
C PHE A 299 -13.10 5.29 -7.80
N LYS A 300 -12.37 4.43 -8.56
CA LYS A 300 -12.08 3.05 -8.16
C LYS A 300 -11.43 2.99 -6.79
N ASN A 301 -10.40 3.78 -6.55
CA ASN A 301 -9.66 3.75 -5.30
C ASN A 301 -10.48 4.31 -4.13
N GLU A 302 -10.98 5.54 -4.26
CA GLU A 302 -11.56 6.28 -3.13
C GLU A 302 -13.02 5.88 -2.83
N VAL A 303 -13.81 5.52 -3.85
CA VAL A 303 -15.21 5.17 -3.70
C VAL A 303 -15.41 3.67 -3.65
N MET A 304 -14.87 2.96 -4.64
CA MET A 304 -15.07 1.52 -4.76
C MET A 304 -14.13 0.71 -3.87
N GLY A 305 -13.01 1.27 -3.41
CA GLY A 305 -12.05 0.52 -2.59
C GLY A 305 -11.32 -0.58 -3.38
N VAL A 306 -11.15 -0.41 -4.67
CA VAL A 306 -10.43 -1.32 -5.56
C VAL A 306 -9.21 -0.63 -6.14
N SER A 307 -8.14 -1.40 -6.37
CA SER A 307 -6.95 -0.89 -7.04
C SER A 307 -7.20 -0.68 -8.52
N ASP A 308 -6.55 0.34 -9.06
CA ASP A 308 -6.53 0.55 -10.50
C ASP A 308 -5.24 0.01 -11.11
N ALA A 309 -5.37 -0.76 -12.19
CA ALA A 309 -4.23 -1.28 -12.94
C ALA A 309 -3.40 -0.15 -13.59
N ILE A 310 -4.04 1.00 -13.84
CA ILE A 310 -3.44 2.16 -14.51
C ILE A 310 -2.77 3.14 -13.51
N GLY A 311 -2.87 2.90 -12.21
CA GLY A 311 -2.35 3.79 -11.19
C GLY A 311 -0.90 4.19 -11.42
N ALA A 312 -0.65 5.44 -11.68
CA ALA A 312 0.66 6.07 -11.91
C ALA A 312 1.52 5.55 -13.07
N ARG A 313 1.08 4.56 -13.83
CA ARG A 313 1.76 4.19 -15.07
C ARG A 313 1.42 5.21 -16.15
N LEU A 314 2.42 5.92 -16.61
CA LEU A 314 2.29 6.84 -17.75
C LEU A 314 1.91 6.09 -19.05
N ILE A 315 2.13 4.78 -19.08
CA ILE A 315 1.93 3.90 -20.25
C ILE A 315 1.38 2.56 -19.74
N SER A 316 0.31 2.04 -20.34
CA SER A 316 -0.20 0.70 -20.08
C SER A 316 0.73 -0.38 -20.62
N LEU A 317 0.60 -1.62 -20.14
CA LEU A 317 1.40 -2.74 -20.67
C LEU A 317 1.09 -3.01 -22.16
N ASP A 318 -0.15 -2.85 -22.58
CA ASP A 318 -0.56 -3.03 -23.97
C ASP A 318 0.01 -1.94 -24.89
N GLU A 319 0.01 -0.68 -24.43
CA GLU A 319 0.70 0.40 -25.13
C GLU A 319 2.20 0.14 -25.18
N LEU A 320 2.81 -0.29 -24.06
CA LEU A 320 4.23 -0.64 -24.03
C LEU A 320 4.55 -1.77 -25.02
N ASN A 321 3.75 -2.84 -25.03
CA ASN A 321 3.89 -3.94 -25.98
C ASN A 321 3.70 -3.49 -27.43
N GLY A 322 2.82 -2.51 -27.67
CA GLY A 322 2.64 -1.91 -29.00
C GLY A 322 3.86 -1.15 -29.52
N PHE A 323 4.74 -0.69 -28.62
CA PHE A 323 6.02 -0.06 -28.97
C PHE A 323 7.17 -1.08 -29.09
N CYS A 324 6.99 -2.32 -28.65
CA CYS A 324 7.98 -3.37 -28.79
C CYS A 324 7.94 -3.91 -30.24
N GLY A 325 9.10 -4.00 -30.84
CA GLY A 325 9.29 -4.63 -32.18
C GLY A 325 10.18 -5.84 -32.05
N ASP A 326 10.08 -6.73 -33.04
CA ASP A 326 11.00 -7.86 -33.19
C ASP A 326 12.32 -7.35 -33.76
N TYR A 327 13.27 -6.95 -32.92
CA TYR A 327 14.63 -6.66 -33.35
C TYR A 327 15.64 -7.33 -32.43
N ASP A 328 16.71 -7.82 -33.06
CA ASP A 328 17.90 -8.24 -32.35
C ASP A 328 18.61 -7.02 -31.76
N PHE A 329 19.03 -7.11 -30.50
CA PHE A 329 19.82 -6.09 -29.83
C PHE A 329 21.31 -6.05 -30.26
N GLU A 330 21.64 -6.64 -31.40
CA GLU A 330 22.98 -6.52 -32.01
C GLU A 330 23.10 -5.22 -32.80
N TRP A 331 23.28 -4.13 -32.06
CA TRP A 331 23.50 -2.82 -32.67
C TRP A 331 25.00 -2.47 -32.68
N SER A 332 25.48 -1.90 -33.76
CA SER A 332 26.84 -1.41 -33.85
C SER A 332 26.86 -0.03 -34.54
N ALA A 333 27.85 0.78 -34.24
CA ALA A 333 28.05 2.11 -34.83
C ALA A 333 28.13 2.07 -36.37
N ALA A 334 28.57 0.95 -36.96
CA ALA A 334 28.66 0.76 -38.39
C ALA A 334 27.29 0.74 -39.08
N ASN A 335 26.21 0.47 -38.40
CA ASN A 335 24.85 0.36 -38.92
C ASN A 335 24.00 1.61 -38.70
N VAL A 336 24.56 2.66 -38.09
CA VAL A 336 23.83 3.91 -37.83
C VAL A 336 23.73 4.74 -39.11
N PRO A 337 22.52 5.12 -39.54
CA PRO A 337 22.38 6.05 -40.66
C PRO A 337 23.14 7.36 -40.41
N ALA A 338 23.69 7.98 -41.46
CA ALA A 338 24.57 9.16 -41.36
C ALA A 338 23.98 10.33 -40.57
N ASN A 339 22.64 10.45 -40.47
CA ASN A 339 21.94 11.51 -39.75
C ASN A 339 21.48 11.09 -38.34
N ASN A 340 21.77 9.87 -37.91
CA ASN A 340 21.40 9.34 -36.62
C ASN A 340 22.63 9.25 -35.70
N TYR A 341 22.41 9.25 -34.40
CA TYR A 341 23.46 9.05 -33.43
C TYR A 341 22.93 8.28 -32.21
N ALA A 342 23.86 7.71 -31.47
CA ALA A 342 23.50 6.97 -30.23
C ALA A 342 23.72 7.84 -29.00
N VAL A 343 22.76 7.78 -28.10
CA VAL A 343 22.82 8.36 -26.75
C VAL A 343 22.62 7.28 -25.70
N ALA A 344 23.20 7.42 -24.54
CA ALA A 344 23.02 6.47 -23.44
C ALA A 344 22.50 7.17 -22.18
N GLY A 345 21.67 6.46 -21.43
CA GLY A 345 21.25 6.80 -20.08
C GLY A 345 21.77 5.76 -19.09
N ILE A 346 22.27 6.18 -17.93
CA ILE A 346 22.71 5.29 -16.86
C ILE A 346 22.05 5.72 -15.56
N ASP A 347 21.31 4.77 -14.98
CA ASP A 347 20.77 4.88 -13.62
C ASP A 347 21.67 4.09 -12.68
N TRP A 348 22.37 4.81 -11.78
CA TRP A 348 23.33 4.24 -10.85
C TRP A 348 22.66 3.71 -9.59
N SER A 349 22.89 2.46 -9.24
CA SER A 349 22.37 1.92 -8.00
C SER A 349 23.00 2.59 -6.76
N GLY A 350 22.19 2.84 -5.75
CA GLY A 350 22.62 3.47 -4.50
C GLY A 350 23.42 2.59 -3.53
N GLY A 351 23.76 1.35 -3.88
CA GLY A 351 24.63 0.46 -3.10
C GLY A 351 24.11 0.08 -1.71
N GLY A 352 22.81 -0.03 -1.53
CA GLY A 352 22.23 -0.52 -0.29
C GLY A 352 22.64 -1.98 -0.02
N SER A 353 22.95 -2.32 1.23
CA SER A 353 23.50 -3.61 1.68
C SER A 353 22.60 -4.85 1.45
N LYS A 354 21.49 -4.72 0.74
CA LYS A 354 20.49 -5.79 0.51
C LYS A 354 20.02 -5.97 -0.94
N GLY A 355 20.86 -5.66 -1.92
CA GLY A 355 20.73 -6.21 -3.28
C GLY A 355 19.48 -5.85 -4.08
N LYS A 356 18.72 -4.80 -3.72
CA LYS A 356 17.50 -4.40 -4.45
C LYS A 356 17.74 -3.25 -5.46
N SER A 357 18.83 -2.51 -5.37
CA SER A 357 19.16 -1.45 -6.31
C SER A 357 20.17 -1.95 -7.34
N ARG A 358 19.86 -1.82 -8.63
CA ARG A 358 20.68 -2.31 -9.74
C ARG A 358 21.07 -1.15 -10.64
N THR A 359 22.31 -1.10 -11.09
CA THR A 359 22.70 -0.17 -12.14
C THR A 359 22.13 -0.62 -13.47
N VAL A 360 21.50 0.29 -14.19
CA VAL A 360 20.93 0.01 -15.48
C VAL A 360 21.50 1.00 -16.50
N ALA A 361 21.93 0.49 -17.64
CA ALA A 361 22.37 1.31 -18.76
C ALA A 361 21.52 1.02 -19.99
N TRP A 362 21.04 2.10 -20.66
CA TRP A 362 20.27 2.04 -21.90
C TRP A 362 21.00 2.83 -23.00
N VAL A 363 20.90 2.34 -24.24
CA VAL A 363 21.35 3.05 -25.41
C VAL A 363 20.17 3.22 -26.38
N TYR A 364 20.01 4.46 -26.84
CA TYR A 364 19.00 4.84 -27.78
C TYR A 364 19.66 5.36 -29.08
N GLU A 365 19.15 4.89 -30.23
CA GLU A 365 19.35 5.56 -31.49
C GLU A 365 18.41 6.76 -31.60
N VAL A 366 18.94 7.92 -31.91
CA VAL A 366 18.19 9.16 -32.12
C VAL A 366 18.01 9.41 -33.61
N SER A 367 16.78 9.46 -34.09
CA SER A 367 16.41 9.78 -35.44
C SER A 367 15.36 10.88 -35.47
N GLY A 368 15.79 12.12 -35.65
CA GLY A 368 14.93 13.29 -35.56
C GLY A 368 14.31 13.42 -34.16
N ARG A 369 12.98 13.20 -34.05
CA ARG A 369 12.26 13.21 -32.75
C ARG A 369 12.01 11.81 -32.17
N ASN A 370 12.44 10.78 -32.86
CA ASN A 370 12.22 9.39 -32.45
C ASN A 370 13.43 8.84 -31.71
N LEU A 371 13.14 8.11 -30.65
CA LEU A 371 14.12 7.34 -29.86
C LEU A 371 13.80 5.86 -30.03
N LYS A 372 14.78 5.08 -30.44
CA LYS A 372 14.69 3.62 -30.56
C LYS A 372 15.69 2.99 -29.58
N THR A 373 15.24 2.16 -28.65
CA THR A 373 16.13 1.37 -27.79
C THR A 373 16.92 0.38 -28.66
N VAL A 374 18.22 0.46 -28.60
CA VAL A 374 19.12 -0.43 -29.37
C VAL A 374 19.94 -1.33 -28.50
N TRP A 375 20.05 -1.03 -27.25
CA TRP A 375 20.71 -1.88 -26.26
C TRP A 375 20.31 -1.46 -24.84
N TYR A 376 20.23 -2.44 -23.92
CA TYR A 376 20.14 -2.19 -22.49
C TYR A 376 20.75 -3.35 -21.71
N ARG A 377 21.21 -3.08 -20.49
CA ARG A 377 21.66 -4.11 -19.58
C ARG A 377 21.48 -3.67 -18.13
N ILE A 378 21.13 -4.66 -17.29
CA ILE A 378 21.06 -4.53 -15.84
C ILE A 378 22.32 -5.14 -15.25
N PHE A 379 23.00 -4.41 -14.39
CA PHE A 379 24.24 -4.84 -13.74
C PHE A 379 24.00 -5.12 -12.28
N ASP A 380 24.30 -6.35 -11.85
CA ASP A 380 24.33 -6.72 -10.44
C ASP A 380 25.68 -6.29 -9.85
N ILE A 381 25.67 -5.24 -9.02
CA ILE A 381 26.88 -4.61 -8.56
C ILE A 381 27.47 -5.38 -7.38
N GLN A 382 28.56 -6.12 -7.60
CA GLN A 382 29.50 -6.50 -6.55
C GLN A 382 30.72 -5.56 -6.49
N ASN A 383 31.12 -5.00 -7.62
CA ASN A 383 32.22 -4.06 -7.72
C ASN A 383 31.89 -2.90 -8.66
N PRO A 384 31.70 -1.66 -8.13
CA PRO A 384 31.35 -0.49 -8.94
C PRO A 384 32.34 -0.16 -10.05
N VAL A 385 33.63 -0.40 -9.83
CA VAL A 385 34.72 -0.09 -10.77
C VAL A 385 34.59 -0.98 -12.01
N ASP A 386 34.36 -2.27 -11.80
CA ASP A 386 34.24 -3.25 -12.88
C ASP A 386 32.97 -2.98 -13.72
N THR A 387 31.86 -2.62 -13.04
CA THR A 387 30.60 -2.27 -13.71
C THR A 387 30.77 -1.04 -14.60
N VAL A 388 31.39 0.02 -14.10
CA VAL A 388 31.61 1.23 -14.87
C VAL A 388 32.55 0.98 -16.05
N SER A 389 33.60 0.16 -15.86
CA SER A 389 34.53 -0.24 -16.93
C SER A 389 33.83 -1.02 -18.03
N GLU A 390 32.97 -1.96 -17.64
CA GLU A 390 32.20 -2.75 -18.60
C GLU A 390 31.20 -1.89 -19.39
N ILE A 391 30.46 -1.00 -18.71
CA ILE A 391 29.55 -0.06 -19.36
C ILE A 391 30.34 0.80 -20.38
N ALA A 392 31.44 1.41 -19.96
CA ALA A 392 32.24 2.27 -20.82
C ALA A 392 32.73 1.50 -22.08
N ARG A 393 33.20 0.26 -21.92
CA ARG A 393 33.64 -0.60 -23.03
C ARG A 393 32.49 -0.85 -24.03
N VAL A 394 31.28 -1.15 -23.53
CA VAL A 394 30.12 -1.42 -24.39
C VAL A 394 29.68 -0.15 -25.12
N LEU A 395 29.58 0.99 -24.39
CA LEU A 395 29.18 2.26 -25.02
C LEU A 395 30.14 2.72 -26.09
N ASN A 396 31.45 2.52 -25.91
CA ASN A 396 32.48 2.76 -26.91
C ASN A 396 32.29 1.85 -28.13
N LYS A 397 32.10 0.54 -27.92
CA LYS A 397 31.86 -0.41 -29.02
C LYS A 397 30.64 -0.04 -29.83
N ILE A 398 29.57 0.43 -29.20
CA ILE A 398 28.35 0.90 -29.86
C ILE A 398 28.59 2.24 -30.57
N GLY A 399 29.54 3.04 -30.16
CA GLY A 399 29.81 4.37 -30.74
C GLY A 399 28.87 5.44 -30.18
N VAL A 400 28.51 5.33 -28.93
CA VAL A 400 27.67 6.32 -28.22
C VAL A 400 28.35 7.67 -28.18
N LYS A 401 27.62 8.73 -28.54
CA LYS A 401 28.14 10.12 -28.59
C LYS A 401 27.90 10.92 -27.31
N ILE A 402 26.79 10.64 -26.62
CA ILE A 402 26.35 11.38 -25.44
C ILE A 402 25.90 10.37 -24.39
N VAL A 403 26.32 10.57 -23.14
CA VAL A 403 25.88 9.74 -22.01
C VAL A 403 25.29 10.64 -20.94
N PHE A 404 24.12 10.28 -20.47
CA PHE A 404 23.44 10.88 -19.33
C PHE A 404 23.54 9.92 -18.15
N GLY A 405 23.91 10.40 -17.00
CA GLY A 405 23.87 9.65 -15.75
C GLY A 405 23.21 10.48 -14.66
N ASP A 406 22.47 9.85 -13.76
CA ASP A 406 21.99 10.52 -12.59
C ASP A 406 23.16 10.85 -11.64
N SER A 407 22.96 11.86 -10.79
CA SER A 407 23.94 12.25 -9.77
C SER A 407 23.75 11.49 -8.45
N GLY A 408 23.11 10.32 -8.50
CA GLY A 408 22.67 9.53 -7.35
C GLY A 408 23.62 9.49 -6.16
N ILE A 409 23.20 8.84 -5.09
CA ILE A 409 23.88 8.80 -3.78
C ILE A 409 25.32 8.22 -3.86
N TRP A 410 25.67 7.57 -4.96
CA TRP A 410 26.99 6.96 -5.14
C TRP A 410 27.99 7.92 -5.80
N GLU A 411 28.84 8.51 -4.99
CA GLU A 411 29.99 9.29 -5.48
C GLU A 411 31.02 8.42 -6.22
N ASN A 412 31.19 7.16 -5.84
CA ASN A 412 32.26 6.31 -6.36
C ASN A 412 32.17 5.99 -7.87
N PRO A 413 31.05 5.52 -8.45
CA PRO A 413 30.96 5.32 -9.89
C PRO A 413 31.12 6.60 -10.68
N ARG A 414 30.54 7.73 -10.20
CA ARG A 414 30.68 9.04 -10.78
C ARG A 414 32.16 9.51 -10.78
N ILE A 415 32.86 9.38 -9.65
CA ILE A 415 34.25 9.74 -9.54
C ILE A 415 35.13 8.88 -10.45
N GLN A 416 34.89 7.59 -10.51
CA GLN A 416 35.58 6.67 -11.41
C GLN A 416 35.35 7.06 -12.87
N TRP A 417 34.10 7.36 -13.23
CA TRP A 417 33.75 7.82 -14.55
C TRP A 417 34.44 9.14 -14.93
N ILE A 418 34.45 10.12 -14.03
CA ILE A 418 35.13 11.43 -14.21
C ILE A 418 36.66 11.30 -14.31
N ARG A 419 37.26 10.37 -13.56
CA ARG A 419 38.73 10.16 -13.58
C ARG A 419 39.21 9.48 -14.86
N GLY A 420 38.30 9.02 -15.69
CA GLY A 420 38.61 8.23 -16.89
C GLY A 420 39.06 6.83 -16.52
N PHE A 421 38.53 5.87 -17.25
CA PHE A 421 39.04 4.53 -17.17
C PHE A 421 40.24 4.45 -18.06
N GLY A 422 41.44 4.33 -17.53
CA GLY A 422 42.64 4.16 -18.27
C GLY A 422 42.49 3.50 -19.67
N ASP A 423 43.49 3.03 -20.30
CA ASP A 423 43.58 2.62 -21.71
C ASP A 423 42.45 1.69 -22.24
N SER A 424 41.66 1.12 -21.34
CA SER A 424 40.55 0.21 -21.72
C SER A 424 39.24 0.94 -22.17
N ALA A 425 39.09 2.22 -21.88
CA ALA A 425 37.86 2.97 -22.18
C ALA A 425 37.93 3.83 -23.46
N GLY A 426 39.05 3.82 -24.16
CA GLY A 426 39.28 4.70 -25.31
C GLY A 426 39.26 6.17 -24.94
N GLU A 427 39.23 7.07 -25.93
CA GLU A 427 39.19 8.53 -25.74
C GLU A 427 37.87 9.08 -25.18
N LEU A 428 37.20 8.37 -24.29
CA LEU A 428 36.09 8.91 -23.53
C LEU A 428 36.64 9.95 -22.54
N GLY A 429 36.70 11.16 -23.03
CA GLY A 429 37.47 12.24 -22.51
C GLY A 429 37.24 12.55 -21.03
N LYS A 430 38.27 12.94 -20.33
CA LYS A 430 38.29 13.51 -19.00
C LYS A 430 37.27 14.64 -18.90
N ILE A 431 36.28 14.51 -18.01
CA ILE A 431 35.37 15.59 -17.67
C ILE A 431 36.11 16.53 -16.74
N PRO A 432 36.21 17.85 -17.02
CA PRO A 432 36.83 18.80 -16.13
C PRO A 432 36.04 18.89 -14.81
N GLU A 433 36.74 19.13 -13.69
CA GLU A 433 36.20 19.28 -12.33
C GLU A 433 35.27 20.49 -12.10
N SER A 434 34.77 21.16 -13.14
CA SER A 434 33.90 22.31 -12.95
C SER A 434 32.43 21.90 -12.71
N ARG A 435 31.84 22.47 -11.68
CA ARG A 435 30.44 22.28 -11.22
C ARG A 435 29.36 22.78 -12.19
N SER A 436 29.66 23.10 -13.42
CA SER A 436 28.69 23.57 -14.40
C SER A 436 28.51 22.55 -15.51
N SER A 437 27.24 22.25 -15.84
CA SER A 437 26.83 21.52 -17.01
C SER A 437 27.35 22.20 -18.27
N ARG A 438 28.52 21.80 -18.77
CA ARG A 438 29.04 22.25 -20.07
C ARG A 438 29.24 21.06 -20.98
N VAL A 439 28.82 21.26 -22.21
CA VAL A 439 29.07 20.35 -23.33
C VAL A 439 30.57 20.36 -23.65
N HIS A 440 31.18 19.19 -23.70
CA HIS A 440 32.51 18.99 -24.27
C HIS A 440 32.44 18.26 -25.57
N GLU A 441 33.29 18.56 -26.51
CA GLU A 441 33.52 17.76 -27.71
C GLU A 441 33.97 16.35 -27.29
N GLY A 442 33.08 15.36 -27.50
CA GLY A 442 33.22 14.03 -26.91
C GLY A 442 32.07 13.63 -25.98
N GLY A 443 31.26 14.57 -25.62
CA GLY A 443 29.82 14.54 -25.30
C GLY A 443 29.34 13.75 -24.09
N TRP A 444 29.85 13.99 -22.88
CA TRP A 444 29.28 13.41 -21.66
C TRP A 444 28.54 14.45 -20.83
N PHE A 445 27.29 14.17 -20.47
CA PHE A 445 26.47 15.03 -19.63
C PHE A 445 26.11 14.31 -18.33
N PHE A 446 26.30 14.99 -17.19
CA PHE A 446 25.66 14.61 -15.94
C PHE A 446 24.55 15.60 -15.64
N LEU A 447 23.33 15.14 -15.61
CA LEU A 447 22.23 15.90 -15.02
C LEU A 447 22.35 15.82 -13.51
N GLY A 448 22.86 16.89 -12.91
CA GLY A 448 22.81 17.05 -11.45
C GLY A 448 21.35 17.13 -11.03
N GLY A 449 20.85 16.13 -10.29
CA GLY A 449 19.55 16.22 -9.66
C GLY A 449 19.52 17.42 -8.71
N ARG A 450 18.60 18.37 -8.92
CA ARG A 450 18.27 19.35 -7.88
C ARG A 450 17.75 18.55 -6.69
N LYS A 451 18.35 18.73 -5.51
CA LYS A 451 17.74 18.32 -4.26
C LYS A 451 16.37 19.01 -4.22
N GLY A 452 15.32 18.23 -4.46
CA GLY A 452 13.95 18.67 -4.22
C GLY A 452 13.78 18.92 -2.73
N TYR A 453 13.24 20.07 -2.40
CA TYR A 453 12.74 20.40 -1.08
C TYR A 453 11.52 19.56 -0.72
#